data_54e77d4ffa2cccdfb802a27b993bfe66
#
_entry.id   54e77d4ffa2cccdfb802a27b993bfe66
#
_cell.length_a   1.000
_cell.length_b   1.000
_cell.length_c   1.000
_cell.angle_alpha   90.00
_cell.angle_beta   90.00
_cell.angle_gamma   90.00
#
_symmetry.space_group_name_H-M   'P 1'
#
loop_
_entity.id
_entity.type
_entity.pdbx_description
1 polymer ?
#
loop_
_entity_poly.entity_id
_entity_poly.type
_entity_poly.pdbx_seq_one_letter_code
_entity_poly.pdbx_strand_id
1 'polypeptide(L)'
;MEKKTKIIAIDPGENGGIAIYSTELSSVTDVIKMPSTPQDVLSYLTVNKENAICYLEKVGGMPGQSGSAMFNFGKGYGHLEMALLALQIPTVTITPQSWQKALQLGTRGKEMSKTEWKNKLKAKAQQLF
;
A
#
# COMPACT_ATOMS: atom_id res chain seq x y z
N MET A 1 -2.78 -21.81 15.22
CA MET A 1 -2.73 -20.47 14.60
C MET A 1 -2.09 -20.60 13.22
N GLU A 2 -2.80 -20.20 12.19
CA GLU A 2 -2.27 -20.32 10.84
C GLU A 2 -1.15 -19.30 10.59
N LYS A 3 -0.09 -19.75 9.94
CA LYS A 3 1.04 -18.91 9.60
C LYS A 3 0.63 -17.97 8.44
N LYS A 4 1.01 -16.70 8.55
CA LYS A 4 0.79 -15.76 7.44
C LYS A 4 1.81 -16.06 6.35
N THR A 5 1.30 -16.36 5.16
CA THR A 5 2.13 -16.71 4.01
C THR A 5 2.09 -15.65 2.91
N LYS A 6 1.27 -14.62 3.11
CA LYS A 6 1.06 -13.59 2.10
C LYS A 6 1.09 -12.22 2.75
N ILE A 7 1.82 -11.30 2.14
CA ILE A 7 1.85 -9.91 2.56
C ILE A 7 1.23 -9.07 1.46
N ILE A 8 0.22 -8.29 1.82
CA ILE A 8 -0.41 -7.33 0.93
C ILE A 8 0.13 -5.95 1.29
N ALA A 9 0.77 -5.27 0.35
CA ALA A 9 1.27 -3.92 0.56
C ALA A 9 0.45 -2.95 -0.27
N ILE A 10 -0.11 -1.92 0.37
CA ILE A 10 -0.98 -0.96 -0.30
C ILE A 10 -0.42 0.46 -0.19
N ASP A 11 -0.17 1.07 -1.35
CA ASP A 11 0.08 2.49 -1.50
C ASP A 11 -1.25 3.10 -1.90
N PRO A 12 -1.94 3.83 -0.98
CA PRO A 12 -3.28 4.32 -1.26
C PRO A 12 -3.26 5.50 -2.23
N GLY A 13 -4.42 5.79 -2.80
CA GLY A 13 -4.59 6.88 -3.73
C GLY A 13 -4.79 6.42 -5.15
N GLU A 14 -5.29 7.32 -5.99
CA GLU A 14 -5.61 7.05 -7.39
C GLU A 14 -4.40 6.55 -8.17
N ASN A 15 -3.23 7.08 -7.86
CA ASN A 15 -1.97 6.73 -8.53
C ASN A 15 -1.14 5.72 -7.73
N GLY A 16 -1.75 5.11 -6.73
CA GLY A 16 -1.09 4.10 -5.92
C GLY A 16 -1.17 2.71 -6.52
N GLY A 17 -1.05 1.72 -5.67
CA GLY A 17 -1.06 0.33 -6.13
C GLY A 17 -1.12 -0.67 -5.00
N ILE A 18 -1.24 -1.92 -5.39
CA ILE A 18 -1.27 -3.04 -4.46
C ILE A 18 -0.26 -4.09 -4.93
N ALA A 19 0.57 -4.54 -4.02
CA ALA A 19 1.54 -5.61 -4.30
C ALA A 19 1.29 -6.79 -3.38
N ILE A 20 1.44 -7.97 -3.91
CA ILE A 20 1.30 -9.22 -3.16
C ILE A 20 2.67 -9.90 -3.12
N TYR A 21 3.11 -10.22 -1.90
CA TYR A 21 4.36 -10.92 -1.67
C TYR A 21 4.09 -12.27 -1.02
N SER A 22 4.73 -13.32 -1.52
CA SER A 22 4.63 -14.65 -0.94
C SER A 22 5.85 -14.90 -0.05
N THR A 23 5.61 -15.23 1.23
CA THR A 23 6.70 -15.59 2.13
C THR A 23 7.24 -16.99 1.81
N GLU A 24 6.42 -17.85 1.24
CA GLU A 24 6.86 -19.20 0.84
C GLU A 24 7.80 -19.15 -0.36
N LEU A 25 7.46 -18.31 -1.35
CA LEU A 25 8.28 -18.16 -2.56
C LEU A 25 9.36 -17.10 -2.41
N SER A 26 9.32 -16.32 -1.33
CA SER A 26 10.23 -15.18 -1.09
C SER A 26 10.28 -14.22 -2.28
N SER A 27 9.11 -13.94 -2.86
CA SER A 27 9.04 -13.08 -4.05
C SER A 27 7.69 -12.37 -4.16
N VAL A 28 7.69 -11.27 -4.90
CA VAL A 28 6.46 -10.56 -5.26
C VAL A 28 5.75 -11.38 -6.34
N THR A 29 4.51 -11.76 -6.08
CA THR A 29 3.73 -12.60 -6.99
C THR A 29 2.77 -11.80 -7.86
N ASP A 30 2.40 -10.58 -7.44
CA ASP A 30 1.52 -9.73 -8.23
C ASP A 30 1.71 -8.27 -7.84
N VAL A 31 1.59 -7.37 -8.80
CA VAL A 31 1.60 -5.92 -8.58
C VAL A 31 0.56 -5.32 -9.53
N ILE A 32 -0.38 -4.57 -8.98
CA ILE A 32 -1.39 -3.90 -9.79
C ILE A 32 -1.46 -2.42 -9.44
N LYS A 33 -1.90 -1.62 -10.39
CA LYS A 33 -2.30 -0.24 -10.11
C LYS A 33 -3.55 -0.26 -9.25
N MET A 34 -3.75 0.80 -8.47
CA MET A 34 -4.96 0.91 -7.67
C MET A 34 -6.18 0.78 -8.58
N PRO A 35 -7.09 -0.18 -8.31
CA PRO A 35 -8.30 -0.31 -9.11
C PRO A 35 -9.15 0.96 -9.04
N SER A 36 -9.84 1.27 -10.13
CA SER A 36 -10.59 2.51 -10.27
C SER A 36 -11.92 2.53 -9.52
N THR A 37 -12.42 1.37 -9.11
CA THR A 37 -13.70 1.29 -8.40
C THR A 37 -13.54 0.57 -7.06
N PRO A 38 -14.36 0.93 -6.05
CA PRO A 38 -14.35 0.21 -4.77
C PRO A 38 -14.66 -1.28 -4.92
N GLN A 39 -15.53 -1.62 -5.87
CA GLN A 39 -15.90 -3.01 -6.12
C GLN A 39 -14.71 -3.82 -6.60
N ASP A 40 -13.90 -3.26 -7.49
CA ASP A 40 -12.71 -3.95 -8.00
C ASP A 40 -11.64 -4.09 -6.91
N VAL A 41 -11.51 -3.07 -6.04
CA VAL A 41 -10.64 -3.17 -4.86
C VAL A 41 -11.07 -4.33 -3.98
N LEU A 42 -12.37 -4.39 -3.67
CA LEU A 42 -12.91 -5.45 -2.83
C LEU A 42 -12.70 -6.82 -3.45
N SER A 43 -12.94 -6.95 -4.75
CA SER A 43 -12.75 -8.22 -5.45
C SER A 43 -11.31 -8.69 -5.41
N TYR A 44 -10.38 -7.79 -5.63
CA TYR A 44 -8.95 -8.11 -5.61
C TYR A 44 -8.49 -8.57 -4.21
N LEU A 45 -8.91 -7.84 -3.19
CA LEU A 45 -8.57 -8.20 -1.81
C LEU A 45 -9.22 -9.51 -1.39
N THR A 46 -10.45 -9.77 -1.85
CA THR A 46 -11.16 -11.01 -1.54
C THR A 46 -10.38 -12.23 -2.06
N VAL A 47 -9.88 -12.15 -3.29
CA VAL A 47 -9.10 -13.24 -3.89
C VAL A 47 -7.80 -13.49 -3.12
N ASN A 48 -7.25 -12.47 -2.49
CA ASN A 48 -5.94 -12.53 -1.84
C ASN A 48 -5.99 -12.61 -0.31
N LYS A 49 -7.16 -12.78 0.28
CA LYS A 49 -7.32 -12.65 1.74
C LYS A 49 -6.77 -13.80 2.58
N GLU A 50 -6.64 -15.00 2.01
CA GLU A 50 -6.27 -16.19 2.78
C GLU A 50 -4.82 -16.10 3.27
N ASN A 51 -4.64 -16.27 4.58
CA ASN A 51 -3.34 -16.25 5.25
C ASN A 51 -2.53 -14.98 4.98
N ALA A 52 -3.26 -13.86 4.81
CA ALA A 52 -2.67 -12.58 4.47
C ALA A 52 -2.59 -11.64 5.68
N ILE A 53 -1.56 -10.82 5.68
CA ILE A 53 -1.46 -9.63 6.50
C ILE A 53 -1.24 -8.44 5.57
N CYS A 54 -1.86 -7.32 5.86
CA CYS A 54 -1.76 -6.12 5.02
C CYS A 54 -0.95 -5.03 5.71
N TYR A 55 -0.07 -4.41 4.94
CA TYR A 55 0.61 -3.19 5.35
C TYR A 55 0.04 -2.05 4.52
N LEU A 56 -0.68 -1.15 5.20
CA LEU A 56 -1.34 -0.01 4.58
C LEU A 56 -0.60 1.26 4.96
N GLU A 57 -0.14 2.02 3.97
CA GLU A 57 0.53 3.29 4.23
C GLU A 57 -0.46 4.27 4.86
N LYS A 58 -0.09 4.83 6.01
CA LYS A 58 -0.88 5.82 6.70
C LYS A 58 -0.64 7.19 6.07
N VAL A 59 -1.70 7.81 5.58
CA VAL A 59 -1.59 9.11 4.94
C VAL A 59 -2.49 10.09 5.66
N GLY A 60 -1.95 11.26 5.95
CA GLY A 60 -2.73 12.37 6.52
C GLY A 60 -3.15 13.35 5.44
N GLY A 61 -3.81 14.42 5.86
CA GLY A 61 -4.12 15.51 4.95
C GLY A 61 -2.85 16.10 4.35
N MET A 62 -2.87 16.41 3.07
CA MET A 62 -1.73 17.01 2.39
C MET A 62 -1.95 18.50 2.24
N PRO A 63 -1.09 19.34 2.87
CA PRO A 63 -1.19 20.78 2.67
C PRO A 63 -1.07 21.16 1.19
N GLY A 64 -1.88 22.12 0.75
CA GLY A 64 -1.83 22.63 -0.61
C GLY A 64 -2.68 21.91 -1.61
N GLN A 65 -3.36 20.82 -1.24
CA GLN A 65 -4.30 20.16 -2.14
C GLN A 65 -5.68 20.80 -2.06
N SER A 66 -6.44 20.70 -3.16
CA SER A 66 -7.82 21.19 -3.19
C SER A 66 -8.71 20.36 -2.24
N GLY A 67 -9.83 20.95 -1.81
CA GLY A 67 -10.80 20.24 -0.98
C GLY A 67 -11.36 19.00 -1.64
N SER A 68 -11.63 19.07 -2.96
CA SER A 68 -12.14 17.92 -3.71
C SER A 68 -11.12 16.81 -3.82
N ALA A 69 -9.84 17.13 -4.01
CA ALA A 69 -8.77 16.13 -4.06
C ALA A 69 -8.63 15.43 -2.71
N MET A 70 -8.67 16.19 -1.62
CA MET A 70 -8.59 15.62 -0.26
C MET A 70 -9.79 14.74 0.05
N PHE A 71 -10.99 15.17 -0.36
CA PHE A 71 -12.20 14.40 -0.16
C PHE A 71 -12.12 13.07 -0.91
N ASN A 72 -11.73 13.09 -2.18
CA ASN A 72 -11.63 11.88 -2.99
C ASN A 72 -10.57 10.92 -2.44
N PHE A 73 -9.43 11.45 -2.00
CA PHE A 73 -8.39 10.66 -1.39
C PHE A 73 -8.88 10.00 -0.10
N GLY A 74 -9.51 10.78 0.79
CA GLY A 74 -10.03 10.27 2.06
C GLY A 74 -11.12 9.22 1.86
N LYS A 75 -11.99 9.43 0.87
CA LYS A 75 -13.02 8.47 0.51
C LYS A 75 -12.42 7.15 0.06
N GLY A 76 -11.42 7.19 -0.82
CA GLY A 76 -10.73 5.99 -1.29
C GLY A 76 -10.00 5.27 -0.17
N TYR A 77 -9.35 6.02 0.71
CA TYR A 77 -8.67 5.45 1.88
C TYR A 77 -9.66 4.74 2.80
N GLY A 78 -10.82 5.35 3.04
CA GLY A 78 -11.88 4.73 3.83
C GLY A 78 -12.43 3.45 3.21
N HIS A 79 -12.51 3.40 1.88
CA HIS A 79 -12.89 2.18 1.17
C HIS A 79 -11.90 1.05 1.44
N LEU A 80 -10.60 1.34 1.42
CA LEU A 80 -9.56 0.35 1.72
C LEU A 80 -9.68 -0.15 3.16
N GLU A 81 -9.82 0.78 4.11
CA GLU A 81 -9.96 0.42 5.51
C GLU A 81 -11.16 -0.49 5.75
N MET A 82 -12.30 -0.13 5.18
CA MET A 82 -13.53 -0.92 5.35
C MET A 82 -13.41 -2.29 4.67
N ALA A 83 -12.84 -2.35 3.48
CA ALA A 83 -12.66 -3.63 2.78
C ALA A 83 -11.77 -4.58 3.56
N LEU A 84 -10.65 -4.08 4.08
CA LEU A 84 -9.72 -4.88 4.88
C LEU A 84 -10.38 -5.38 6.16
N LEU A 85 -11.15 -4.52 6.82
CA LEU A 85 -11.87 -4.87 8.04
C LEU A 85 -12.95 -5.92 7.75
N ALA A 86 -13.74 -5.70 6.73
CA ALA A 86 -14.85 -6.61 6.36
C ALA A 86 -14.34 -7.99 5.96
N LEU A 87 -13.19 -8.06 5.30
CA LEU A 87 -12.57 -9.31 4.89
C LEU A 87 -11.74 -9.95 6.00
N GLN A 88 -11.65 -9.29 7.15
CA GLN A 88 -10.90 -9.77 8.31
C GLN A 88 -9.42 -10.00 7.99
N ILE A 89 -8.85 -9.13 7.16
CA ILE A 89 -7.42 -9.15 6.88
C ILE A 89 -6.72 -8.32 7.95
N PRO A 90 -5.84 -8.92 8.78
CA PRO A 90 -5.09 -8.14 9.76
C PRO A 90 -4.29 -7.05 9.05
N THR A 91 -4.39 -5.83 9.54
CA THR A 91 -3.81 -4.67 8.86
C THR A 91 -2.94 -3.88 9.84
N VAL A 92 -1.72 -3.58 9.40
CA VAL A 92 -0.80 -2.71 10.11
C VAL A 92 -0.68 -1.43 9.29
N THR A 93 -0.97 -0.29 9.92
CA THR A 93 -0.74 1.01 9.26
C THR A 93 0.68 1.47 9.56
N ILE A 94 1.38 1.87 8.53
CA ILE A 94 2.76 2.33 8.65
C ILE A 94 2.90 3.71 8.01
N THR A 95 3.71 4.57 8.64
CA THR A 95 3.99 5.86 8.05
C THR A 95 5.05 5.73 6.97
N PRO A 96 5.07 6.63 5.98
CA PRO A 96 6.13 6.62 4.97
C PRO A 96 7.52 6.66 5.59
N GLN A 97 7.69 7.43 6.65
CA GLN A 97 8.98 7.55 7.34
C GLN A 97 9.40 6.23 7.98
N SER A 98 8.45 5.50 8.57
CA SER A 98 8.74 4.25 9.26
C SER A 98 9.28 3.19 8.32
N TRP A 99 8.63 2.98 7.17
CA TRP A 99 9.10 1.94 6.28
C TRP A 99 10.32 2.36 5.45
N GLN A 100 10.49 3.65 5.19
CA GLN A 100 11.72 4.16 4.60
C GLN A 100 12.91 3.89 5.51
N LYS A 101 12.75 4.13 6.81
CA LYS A 101 13.77 3.84 7.80
C LYS A 101 14.06 2.35 7.88
N ALA A 102 13.02 1.53 7.89
CA ALA A 102 13.17 0.07 7.94
C ALA A 102 13.92 -0.47 6.72
N LEU A 103 13.73 0.15 5.56
CA LEU A 103 14.42 -0.23 4.33
C LEU A 103 15.79 0.42 4.17
N GLN A 104 16.18 1.28 5.13
CA GLN A 104 17.48 1.97 5.12
C GLN A 104 17.72 2.81 3.87
N LEU A 105 16.65 3.48 3.40
CA LEU A 105 16.71 4.31 2.19
C LEU A 105 17.13 5.75 2.46
N GLY A 106 17.16 6.16 3.74
CA GLY A 106 17.46 7.53 4.09
C GLY A 106 16.33 8.49 3.76
N THR A 107 16.63 9.78 3.71
CA THR A 107 15.65 10.81 3.37
C THR A 107 15.77 11.21 1.92
N ARG A 108 14.68 11.76 1.37
CA ARG A 108 14.67 12.29 0.01
C ARG A 108 15.65 13.45 -0.11
N GLY A 109 16.55 13.37 -1.09
CA GLY A 109 17.44 14.47 -1.40
C GLY A 109 16.72 15.60 -2.12
N LYS A 110 17.24 16.84 -2.00
CA LYS A 110 16.61 18.02 -2.62
C LYS A 110 16.58 17.95 -4.14
N GLU A 111 17.52 17.24 -4.72
CA GLU A 111 17.65 17.11 -6.18
C GLU A 111 16.76 16.03 -6.78
N MET A 112 16.17 15.17 -5.94
CA MET A 112 15.37 14.07 -6.40
C MET A 112 13.92 14.49 -6.53
N SER A 113 13.31 14.27 -7.68
CA SER A 113 11.91 14.57 -7.88
C SER A 113 11.04 13.63 -7.04
N LYS A 114 9.81 14.05 -6.78
CA LYS A 114 8.84 13.24 -6.05
C LYS A 114 8.60 11.89 -6.75
N THR A 115 8.52 11.92 -8.08
CA THR A 115 8.32 10.71 -8.88
C THR A 115 9.52 9.77 -8.80
N GLU A 116 10.72 10.30 -8.90
CA GLU A 116 11.94 9.50 -8.78
C GLU A 116 12.05 8.85 -7.41
N TRP A 117 11.74 9.61 -6.37
CA TRP A 117 11.74 9.09 -5.00
C TRP A 117 10.74 7.95 -4.84
N LYS A 118 9.52 8.13 -5.34
CA LYS A 118 8.47 7.11 -5.32
C LYS A 118 8.89 5.84 -6.05
N ASN A 119 9.51 5.99 -7.21
CA ASN A 119 9.99 4.86 -8.01
C ASN A 119 11.12 4.13 -7.30
N LYS A 120 12.03 4.85 -6.65
CA LYS A 120 13.10 4.28 -5.86
C LYS A 120 12.55 3.44 -4.69
N LEU A 121 11.54 3.97 -4.01
CA LEU A 121 10.90 3.26 -2.90
C LEU A 121 10.21 1.99 -3.39
N LYS A 122 9.49 2.06 -4.51
CA LYS A 122 8.83 0.90 -5.10
C LYS A 122 9.84 -0.17 -5.50
N ALA A 123 10.91 0.23 -6.17
CA ALA A 123 11.95 -0.70 -6.59
C ALA A 123 12.58 -1.41 -5.39
N LYS A 124 12.86 -0.65 -4.32
CA LYS A 124 13.44 -1.23 -3.11
C LYS A 124 12.48 -2.17 -2.42
N ALA A 125 11.20 -1.80 -2.34
CA ALA A 125 10.18 -2.66 -1.76
C ALA A 125 10.06 -3.97 -2.52
N GLN A 126 10.11 -3.92 -3.86
CA GLN A 126 10.09 -5.12 -4.69
C GLN A 126 11.31 -6.02 -4.48
N GLN A 127 12.46 -5.45 -4.17
CA GLN A 127 13.67 -6.22 -3.87
C GLN A 127 13.60 -6.93 -2.53
N LEU A 128 12.93 -6.32 -1.54
CA LEU A 128 12.91 -6.80 -0.16
C LEU A 128 11.69 -7.63 0.18
N PHE A 129 10.64 -7.46 -0.57
CA PHE A 129 9.38 -8.20 -0.41
C PHE A 129 9.06 -9.05 -1.66
#